data_d061158ae278432de9b0f0e33286ad47
#
_entry.id   d061158ae278432de9b0f0e33286ad47
#
_cell.length_a   1.000
_cell.length_b   1.000
_cell.length_c   1.000
_cell.angle_alpha   90.00
_cell.angle_beta   90.00
_cell.angle_gamma   90.00
#
_symmetry.space_group_name_H-M   'P 1'
#
loop_
_entity.id
_entity.type
_entity.pdbx_description
1 polymer ?
#
loop_
_entity_poly.entity_id
_entity_poly.type
_entity_poly.pdbx_seq_one_letter_code
_entity_poly.pdbx_strand_id
1 'polypeptide(L)'
;MKLCADILYWRLKEELKTVELHGAGSLELTLSRPEFYLDRTQTFEKNRVYVCSADHLPARPSLRENVCLVCLGQHWNLTAFYDRCSVIVVEADTDIFRVFNLVQRIFDRYEAWEERLWHILRHGASLPQMLEISRSILSNPMLLIGSDFRYLAVTDEGYFQKNLGIRLDTETFDAEKMATFLSLHDLSTHVHEPLLLELQDTRTLSVNVFDQEEYLGCLTIFEAFRPLRDSD
;
A
#
# COMPACT_ATOMS: atom_id res chain seq x y z
N MET A 1 12.13 -4.27 4.87
CA MET A 1 10.71 -4.43 4.46
C MET A 1 10.60 -5.00 3.06
N LYS A 2 9.52 -5.73 2.75
CA LYS A 2 9.15 -6.18 1.40
C LYS A 2 8.02 -5.32 0.86
N LEU A 3 7.96 -5.15 -0.46
CA LEU A 3 6.91 -4.38 -1.13
C LEU A 3 6.15 -5.25 -2.13
N CYS A 4 5.08 -4.71 -2.73
CA CYS A 4 4.38 -5.29 -3.87
C CYS A 4 4.51 -4.40 -5.11
N ALA A 5 4.14 -4.92 -6.27
CA ALA A 5 4.24 -4.20 -7.54
C ALA A 5 3.30 -2.98 -7.58
N ASP A 6 2.13 -3.06 -6.95
CA ASP A 6 1.17 -1.97 -6.90
C ASP A 6 1.73 -0.75 -6.13
N ILE A 7 2.37 -0.97 -4.99
CA ILE A 7 3.08 0.11 -4.26
C ILE A 7 4.12 0.78 -5.15
N LEU A 8 4.96 -0.01 -5.85
CA LEU A 8 6.00 0.54 -6.73
C LEU A 8 5.38 1.36 -7.86
N TYR A 9 4.32 0.84 -8.50
CA TYR A 9 3.61 1.53 -9.58
C TYR A 9 3.09 2.90 -9.14
N TRP A 10 2.34 2.94 -8.04
CA TRP A 10 1.74 4.19 -7.56
C TRP A 10 2.80 5.21 -7.13
N ARG A 11 3.86 4.77 -6.47
CA ARG A 11 4.96 5.67 -6.06
C ARG A 11 5.76 6.18 -7.25
N LEU A 12 6.00 5.35 -8.26
CA LEU A 12 6.63 5.81 -9.50
C LEU A 12 5.74 6.81 -10.26
N LYS A 13 4.43 6.59 -10.27
CA LYS A 13 3.46 7.48 -10.90
C LYS A 13 3.36 8.86 -10.22
N GLU A 14 3.73 8.96 -8.94
CA GLU A 14 3.84 10.26 -8.24
C GLU A 14 5.05 11.08 -8.74
N GLU A 15 6.11 10.43 -9.23
CA GLU A 15 7.39 11.04 -9.57
C GLU A 15 7.65 11.14 -11.08
N LEU A 16 6.98 10.33 -11.89
CA LEU A 16 7.16 10.22 -13.34
C LEU A 16 5.84 10.54 -14.06
N LYS A 17 5.94 11.11 -15.26
CA LYS A 17 4.78 11.57 -16.03
C LYS A 17 3.94 10.42 -16.57
N THR A 18 4.61 9.42 -17.12
CA THR A 18 3.97 8.27 -17.76
C THR A 18 4.46 7.00 -17.09
N VAL A 19 3.55 6.29 -16.45
CA VAL A 19 3.80 4.99 -15.83
C VAL A 19 2.59 4.11 -16.08
N GLU A 20 2.80 2.92 -16.62
CA GLU A 20 1.77 1.93 -16.90
C GLU A 20 2.09 0.63 -16.14
N LEU A 21 1.08 -0.02 -15.58
CA LEU A 21 1.21 -1.33 -14.94
C LEU A 21 0.50 -2.38 -15.79
N HIS A 22 1.22 -3.44 -16.14
CA HIS A 22 0.72 -4.60 -16.86
C HIS A 22 0.98 -5.88 -16.08
N GLY A 23 0.15 -6.88 -16.33
CA GLY A 23 0.25 -8.20 -15.69
C GLY A 23 -0.60 -8.32 -14.42
N ALA A 24 -0.59 -9.52 -13.84
CA ALA A 24 -1.28 -9.79 -12.58
C ALA A 24 -0.48 -9.15 -11.44
N GLY A 25 -0.91 -7.98 -10.99
CA GLY A 25 -0.36 -7.34 -9.80
C GLY A 25 -0.59 -8.23 -8.58
N SER A 26 0.47 -8.73 -7.97
CA SER A 26 0.35 -9.35 -6.64
C SER A 26 0.38 -8.25 -5.59
N LEU A 27 -0.58 -8.27 -4.66
CA LEU A 27 -0.59 -7.41 -3.47
C LEU A 27 0.27 -7.97 -2.34
N GLU A 28 0.81 -9.19 -2.51
CA GLU A 28 1.69 -9.78 -1.53
C GLU A 28 2.99 -8.98 -1.39
N LEU A 29 3.34 -8.62 -0.16
CA LEU A 29 4.56 -7.90 0.19
C LEU A 29 5.78 -8.84 0.14
N THR A 30 6.21 -9.22 -1.05
CA THR A 30 7.26 -10.22 -1.28
C THR A 30 8.50 -9.66 -1.98
N LEU A 31 8.37 -8.56 -2.73
CA LEU A 31 9.44 -8.00 -3.55
C LEU A 31 10.58 -7.43 -2.71
N SER A 32 11.80 -7.77 -3.10
CA SER A 32 13.06 -7.25 -2.55
C SER A 32 13.55 -6.05 -3.36
N ARG A 33 14.58 -5.37 -2.82
CA ARG A 33 15.26 -4.22 -3.46
C ARG A 33 15.60 -4.47 -4.92
N PRO A 34 15.65 -3.41 -5.75
CA PRO A 34 15.87 -3.53 -7.18
C PRO A 34 17.30 -3.97 -7.52
N GLU A 35 17.40 -4.68 -8.62
CA GLU A 35 18.64 -5.04 -9.31
C GLU A 35 18.57 -4.57 -10.77
N PHE A 36 19.70 -4.27 -11.37
CA PHE A 36 19.74 -4.07 -12.81
C PHE A 36 19.68 -5.41 -13.54
N TYR A 37 18.86 -5.47 -14.59
CA TYR A 37 18.94 -6.55 -15.55
C TYR A 37 19.89 -6.15 -16.68
N LEU A 38 21.07 -6.75 -16.69
CA LEU A 38 22.15 -6.36 -17.59
C LEU A 38 22.47 -7.41 -18.65
N ASP A 39 22.17 -8.68 -18.39
CA ASP A 39 22.54 -9.80 -19.24
C ASP A 39 21.31 -10.61 -19.65
N ARG A 40 21.10 -10.78 -20.97
CA ARG A 40 19.99 -11.56 -21.55
C ARG A 40 19.98 -13.04 -21.17
N THR A 41 21.07 -13.55 -20.64
CA THR A 41 21.20 -14.93 -20.15
C THR A 41 20.82 -15.07 -18.67
N GLN A 42 20.62 -13.95 -17.96
CA GLN A 42 20.26 -13.94 -16.55
C GLN A 42 18.84 -14.50 -16.35
N THR A 43 18.70 -15.42 -15.41
CA THR A 43 17.39 -15.89 -14.95
C THR A 43 16.79 -14.85 -13.98
N PHE A 44 15.49 -14.58 -14.13
CA PHE A 44 14.77 -13.71 -13.20
C PHE A 44 14.42 -14.47 -11.94
N GLU A 45 15.08 -14.11 -10.82
CA GLU A 45 14.94 -14.77 -9.55
C GLU A 45 13.63 -14.41 -8.84
N LYS A 46 13.14 -15.31 -8.00
CA LYS A 46 11.90 -15.13 -7.22
C LYS A 46 11.96 -13.89 -6.31
N ASN A 47 10.83 -13.17 -6.23
CA ASN A 47 10.64 -12.04 -5.33
C ASN A 47 11.63 -10.87 -5.58
N ARG A 48 11.99 -10.63 -6.82
CA ARG A 48 12.94 -9.59 -7.21
C ARG A 48 12.29 -8.51 -8.07
N VAL A 49 12.81 -7.30 -7.92
CA VAL A 49 12.53 -6.18 -8.83
C VAL A 49 13.73 -6.00 -9.75
N TYR A 50 13.49 -5.98 -11.05
CA TYR A 50 14.53 -5.70 -12.04
C TYR A 50 14.24 -4.39 -12.76
N VAL A 51 15.25 -3.53 -12.87
CA VAL A 51 15.21 -2.31 -13.66
C VAL A 51 16.00 -2.53 -14.97
N CYS A 52 15.38 -2.30 -16.11
CA CYS A 52 15.97 -2.59 -17.41
C CYS A 52 15.40 -1.67 -18.50
N SER A 53 16.07 -1.65 -19.65
CA SER A 53 15.48 -1.16 -20.89
C SER A 53 14.71 -2.30 -21.58
N ALA A 54 13.54 -2.01 -22.11
CA ALA A 54 12.65 -3.02 -22.67
C ALA A 54 13.25 -3.78 -23.89
N ASP A 55 14.13 -3.13 -24.65
CA ASP A 55 14.85 -3.73 -25.80
C ASP A 55 15.94 -4.74 -25.39
N HIS A 56 16.39 -4.69 -24.14
CA HIS A 56 17.37 -5.65 -23.60
C HIS A 56 16.73 -6.95 -23.11
N LEU A 57 15.40 -7.01 -22.97
CA LEU A 57 14.71 -8.19 -22.48
C LEU A 57 14.78 -9.35 -23.51
N PRO A 58 14.89 -10.61 -23.02
CA PRO A 58 14.88 -11.78 -23.89
C PRO A 58 13.46 -12.04 -24.43
N ALA A 59 13.36 -12.52 -25.67
CA ALA A 59 12.07 -12.91 -26.27
C ALA A 59 11.44 -14.14 -25.57
N ARG A 60 12.23 -14.95 -24.89
CA ARG A 60 11.79 -16.14 -24.15
C ARG A 60 12.36 -16.10 -22.73
N PRO A 61 11.67 -15.42 -21.80
CA PRO A 61 12.18 -15.26 -20.44
C PRO A 61 12.12 -16.55 -19.63
N SER A 62 13.16 -16.79 -18.83
CA SER A 62 13.14 -17.75 -17.72
C SER A 62 12.78 -16.99 -16.45
N LEU A 63 11.50 -17.04 -16.09
CA LEU A 63 10.93 -16.31 -14.93
C LEU A 63 10.63 -17.28 -13.80
N ARG A 64 11.01 -16.91 -12.59
CA ARG A 64 10.49 -17.48 -11.35
C ARG A 64 9.28 -16.69 -10.86
N GLU A 65 8.67 -17.14 -9.78
CA GLU A 65 7.46 -16.53 -9.20
C GLU A 65 7.73 -15.12 -8.62
N ASN A 66 6.73 -14.28 -8.65
CA ASN A 66 6.73 -12.94 -8.04
C ASN A 66 7.91 -12.07 -8.48
N VAL A 67 8.10 -11.96 -9.78
CA VAL A 67 9.05 -11.01 -10.39
C VAL A 67 8.31 -9.73 -10.74
N CYS A 68 8.94 -8.58 -10.48
CA CYS A 68 8.48 -7.29 -10.97
C CYS A 68 9.55 -6.68 -11.88
N LEU A 69 9.15 -6.26 -13.07
CA LEU A 69 10.01 -5.54 -13.99
C LEU A 69 9.63 -4.06 -14.00
N VAL A 70 10.62 -3.18 -13.91
CA VAL A 70 10.49 -1.75 -14.17
C VAL A 70 11.26 -1.45 -15.45
N CYS A 71 10.52 -1.29 -16.55
CA CYS A 71 11.05 -1.24 -17.90
C CYS A 71 10.99 0.16 -18.50
N LEU A 72 12.08 0.62 -19.06
CA LEU A 72 12.13 1.85 -19.85
C LEU A 72 11.72 1.58 -21.29
N GLY A 73 10.70 2.30 -21.73
CA GLY A 73 10.14 2.19 -23.07
C GLY A 73 9.29 0.94 -23.29
N GLN A 74 8.66 0.91 -24.45
CA GLN A 74 7.86 -0.23 -24.91
C GLN A 74 8.61 -1.01 -25.97
N HIS A 75 8.53 -2.33 -25.93
CA HIS A 75 9.11 -3.22 -26.91
C HIS A 75 8.24 -4.46 -27.06
N TRP A 76 8.20 -5.06 -28.25
CA TRP A 76 7.38 -6.25 -28.53
C TRP A 76 7.69 -7.44 -27.61
N ASN A 77 8.91 -7.54 -27.08
CA ASN A 77 9.30 -8.58 -26.13
C ASN A 77 8.51 -8.54 -24.81
N LEU A 78 7.97 -7.37 -24.41
CA LEU A 78 7.22 -7.22 -23.16
C LEU A 78 5.96 -8.09 -23.11
N THR A 79 5.35 -8.38 -24.26
CA THR A 79 4.15 -9.24 -24.31
C THR A 79 4.39 -10.64 -23.74
N ALA A 80 5.62 -11.15 -23.81
CA ALA A 80 5.98 -12.45 -23.24
C ALA A 80 6.05 -12.43 -21.68
N PHE A 81 5.98 -11.26 -21.07
CA PHE A 81 6.06 -11.06 -19.62
C PHE A 81 4.70 -10.74 -18.98
N TYR A 82 3.78 -10.11 -19.72
CA TYR A 82 2.51 -9.59 -19.15
C TYR A 82 1.65 -10.64 -18.47
N ASP A 83 1.61 -11.88 -18.95
CA ASP A 83 0.84 -12.97 -18.34
C ASP A 83 1.61 -13.72 -17.25
N ARG A 84 2.86 -13.32 -16.96
CA ARG A 84 3.79 -14.10 -16.13
C ARG A 84 4.37 -13.35 -14.94
N CYS A 85 4.41 -12.04 -15.00
CA CYS A 85 4.91 -11.19 -13.92
C CYS A 85 4.33 -9.78 -14.01
N SER A 86 4.53 -8.98 -12.96
CA SER A 86 4.18 -7.56 -12.97
C SER A 86 5.20 -6.77 -13.78
N VAL A 87 4.74 -5.96 -14.71
CA VAL A 87 5.58 -5.10 -15.55
C VAL A 87 5.14 -3.66 -15.42
N ILE A 88 6.02 -2.82 -14.90
CA ILE A 88 5.84 -1.37 -14.82
C ILE A 88 6.63 -0.74 -15.95
N VAL A 89 5.94 -0.12 -16.89
CA VAL A 89 6.54 0.56 -18.05
C VAL A 89 6.63 2.05 -17.77
N VAL A 90 7.81 2.62 -17.97
CA VAL A 90 8.08 4.06 -17.88
C VAL A 90 8.55 4.62 -19.22
N GLU A 91 8.54 5.94 -19.39
CA GLU A 91 8.96 6.59 -20.64
C GLU A 91 10.40 6.19 -21.04
N ALA A 92 10.60 5.97 -22.34
CA ALA A 92 11.88 5.49 -22.91
C ALA A 92 13.04 6.50 -22.75
N ASP A 93 12.73 7.79 -22.74
CA ASP A 93 13.70 8.88 -22.61
C ASP A 93 14.10 9.17 -21.14
N THR A 94 13.52 8.44 -20.20
CA THR A 94 13.88 8.54 -18.78
C THR A 94 15.26 7.89 -18.55
N ASP A 95 16.12 8.54 -17.76
CA ASP A 95 17.40 7.97 -17.37
C ASP A 95 17.20 6.72 -16.49
N ILE A 96 17.77 5.59 -16.92
CA ILE A 96 17.66 4.31 -16.19
C ILE A 96 18.21 4.39 -14.77
N PHE A 97 19.28 5.14 -14.52
CA PHE A 97 19.82 5.33 -13.18
C PHE A 97 18.88 6.17 -12.31
N ARG A 98 18.19 7.13 -12.91
CA ARG A 98 17.14 7.88 -12.22
C ARG A 98 16.00 6.95 -11.79
N VAL A 99 15.51 6.08 -12.67
CA VAL A 99 14.45 5.12 -12.36
C VAL A 99 14.90 4.15 -11.27
N PHE A 100 16.11 3.61 -11.39
CA PHE A 100 16.68 2.72 -10.38
C PHE A 100 16.75 3.39 -9.01
N ASN A 101 17.27 4.61 -8.93
CA ASN A 101 17.36 5.38 -7.69
C ASN A 101 15.97 5.72 -7.12
N LEU A 102 14.97 5.97 -7.99
CA LEU A 102 13.58 6.16 -7.55
C LEU A 102 13.04 4.90 -6.87
N VAL A 103 13.21 3.75 -7.50
CA VAL A 103 12.76 2.46 -6.92
C VAL A 103 13.48 2.21 -5.59
N GLN A 104 14.79 2.42 -5.51
CA GLN A 104 15.52 2.29 -4.24
C GLN A 104 14.97 3.22 -3.15
N ARG A 105 14.73 4.49 -3.46
CA ARG A 105 14.16 5.46 -2.50
C ARG A 105 12.77 5.04 -2.01
N ILE A 106 11.97 4.38 -2.85
CA ILE A 106 10.69 3.84 -2.42
C ILE A 106 10.92 2.78 -1.33
N PHE A 107 11.83 1.83 -1.54
CA PHE A 107 12.18 0.84 -0.52
C PHE A 107 12.72 1.50 0.76
N ASP A 108 13.64 2.45 0.65
CA ASP A 108 14.21 3.19 1.79
C ASP A 108 13.13 3.90 2.61
N ARG A 109 12.14 4.51 1.94
CA ARG A 109 11.03 5.20 2.60
C ARG A 109 10.17 4.23 3.43
N TYR A 110 9.84 3.07 2.90
CA TYR A 110 9.03 2.07 3.60
C TYR A 110 9.81 1.37 4.71
N GLU A 111 11.10 1.09 4.51
CA GLU A 111 11.97 0.56 5.56
C GLU A 111 12.14 1.56 6.71
N ALA A 112 12.37 2.82 6.42
CA ALA A 112 12.47 3.85 7.44
C ALA A 112 11.16 4.04 8.24
N TRP A 113 10.00 3.86 7.58
CA TRP A 113 8.71 3.86 8.25
C TRP A 113 8.57 2.66 9.19
N GLU A 114 8.85 1.45 8.72
CA GLU A 114 8.82 0.23 9.51
C GLU A 114 9.76 0.31 10.73
N GLU A 115 11.00 0.79 10.54
CA GLU A 115 11.97 1.00 11.61
C GLU A 115 11.48 2.01 12.66
N ARG A 116 10.85 3.11 12.22
CA ARG A 116 10.25 4.10 13.14
C ARG A 116 9.13 3.49 13.95
N LEU A 117 8.23 2.71 13.34
CA LEU A 117 7.15 2.03 14.06
C LEU A 117 7.71 1.08 15.11
N TRP A 118 8.71 0.25 14.76
CA TRP A 118 9.37 -0.63 15.71
C TRP A 118 10.09 0.11 16.82
N HIS A 119 10.74 1.24 16.47
CA HIS A 119 11.42 2.06 17.46
C HIS A 119 10.45 2.59 18.51
N ILE A 120 9.36 3.24 18.09
CA ILE A 120 8.39 3.81 19.03
C ILE A 120 7.66 2.73 19.83
N LEU A 121 7.33 1.60 19.21
CA LEU A 121 6.67 0.48 19.89
C LEU A 121 7.52 -0.04 21.07
N ARG A 122 8.82 -0.21 20.87
CA ARG A 122 9.75 -0.64 21.94
C ARG A 122 9.90 0.36 23.07
N HIS A 123 9.61 1.64 22.83
CA HIS A 123 9.69 2.70 23.81
C HIS A 123 8.34 3.07 24.43
N GLY A 124 7.32 2.23 24.24
CA GLY A 124 5.99 2.40 24.86
C GLY A 124 5.18 3.52 24.21
N ALA A 125 5.28 3.69 22.90
CA ALA A 125 4.50 4.69 22.18
C ALA A 125 3.00 4.45 22.27
N SER A 126 2.25 5.54 22.22
CA SER A 126 0.79 5.51 22.15
C SER A 126 0.31 5.22 20.71
N LEU A 127 -0.91 4.68 20.60
CA LEU A 127 -1.57 4.45 19.30
C LEU A 127 -1.66 5.71 18.43
N PRO A 128 -1.99 6.92 18.95
CA PRO A 128 -1.95 8.15 18.17
C PRO A 128 -0.58 8.43 17.55
N GLN A 129 0.52 8.18 18.25
CA GLN A 129 1.87 8.37 17.71
C GLN A 129 2.17 7.41 16.56
N MET A 130 1.68 6.16 16.63
CA MET A 130 1.83 5.18 15.56
C MET A 130 1.06 5.59 14.30
N LEU A 131 -0.18 6.08 14.45
CA LEU A 131 -0.96 6.59 13.34
C LEU A 131 -0.31 7.82 12.71
N GLU A 132 0.18 8.75 13.52
CA GLU A 132 0.81 9.98 13.02
C GLU A 132 2.07 9.68 12.17
N ILE A 133 2.91 8.75 12.58
CA ILE A 133 4.07 8.31 11.77
C ILE A 133 3.60 7.69 10.45
N SER A 134 2.48 6.95 10.46
CA SER A 134 1.94 6.27 9.27
C SER A 134 1.34 7.23 8.24
N ARG A 135 1.01 8.48 8.60
CA ARG A 135 0.56 9.52 7.65
C ARG A 135 1.54 9.73 6.49
N SER A 136 2.83 9.57 6.72
CA SER A 136 3.85 9.72 5.68
C SER A 136 3.74 8.69 4.55
N ILE A 137 3.09 7.56 4.82
CA ILE A 137 2.86 6.46 3.87
C ILE A 137 1.42 6.45 3.37
N LEU A 138 0.45 6.47 4.27
CA LEU A 138 -0.97 6.28 3.92
C LEU A 138 -1.63 7.57 3.42
N SER A 139 -1.21 8.73 3.89
CA SER A 139 -1.62 10.09 3.47
C SER A 139 -3.09 10.45 3.74
N ASN A 140 -4.01 9.50 3.74
CA ASN A 140 -5.43 9.69 4.00
C ASN A 140 -5.74 9.70 5.51
N PRO A 141 -6.84 10.32 5.96
CA PRO A 141 -7.26 10.30 7.36
C PRO A 141 -7.51 8.89 7.87
N MET A 142 -7.03 8.60 9.07
CA MET A 142 -7.13 7.30 9.73
C MET A 142 -7.87 7.42 11.05
N LEU A 143 -8.68 6.42 11.35
CA LEU A 143 -9.43 6.29 12.59
C LEU A 143 -9.27 4.88 13.13
N LEU A 144 -8.83 4.75 14.38
CA LEU A 144 -8.76 3.48 15.09
C LEU A 144 -9.82 3.46 16.19
N ILE A 145 -10.67 2.44 16.16
CA ILE A 145 -11.76 2.23 17.10
C ILE A 145 -11.53 0.90 17.82
N GLY A 146 -11.69 0.88 19.13
CA GLY A 146 -11.63 -0.32 19.95
C GLY A 146 -12.88 -1.21 19.83
N SER A 147 -12.78 -2.44 20.31
CA SER A 147 -13.91 -3.39 20.39
C SER A 147 -15.04 -2.90 21.29
N ASP A 148 -14.77 -1.95 22.19
CA ASP A 148 -15.73 -1.24 23.03
C ASP A 148 -16.30 0.03 22.38
N PHE A 149 -16.01 0.26 21.08
CA PHE A 149 -16.42 1.40 20.28
C PHE A 149 -15.86 2.76 20.73
N ARG A 150 -14.82 2.76 21.54
CA ARG A 150 -14.09 4.00 21.87
C ARG A 150 -13.14 4.38 20.75
N TYR A 151 -12.98 5.68 20.57
CA TYR A 151 -11.94 6.23 19.71
C TYR A 151 -10.58 6.05 20.38
N LEU A 152 -9.73 5.20 19.83
CA LEU A 152 -8.39 4.93 20.37
C LEU A 152 -7.33 5.87 19.81
N ALA A 153 -7.43 6.18 18.52
CA ALA A 153 -6.53 7.09 17.84
C ALA A 153 -7.14 7.62 16.54
N VAL A 154 -6.73 8.81 16.17
CA VAL A 154 -7.18 9.47 14.93
C VAL A 154 -6.06 10.35 14.37
N THR A 155 -6.01 10.47 13.05
CA THR A 155 -5.27 11.53 12.35
C THR A 155 -6.26 12.51 11.75
N ASP A 156 -5.86 13.79 11.55
CA ASP A 156 -6.71 14.80 10.90
C ASP A 156 -8.11 15.00 11.55
N GLU A 157 -8.14 15.23 12.87
CA GLU A 157 -9.37 15.48 13.64
C GLU A 157 -10.36 16.42 12.95
N GLY A 158 -9.86 17.50 12.35
CA GLY A 158 -10.67 18.48 11.65
C GLY A 158 -11.43 17.90 10.45
N TYR A 159 -10.89 16.87 9.81
CA TYR A 159 -11.57 16.15 8.74
C TYR A 159 -12.81 15.42 9.29
N PHE A 160 -12.65 14.69 10.38
CA PHE A 160 -13.73 13.91 10.98
C PHE A 160 -14.84 14.78 11.55
N GLN A 161 -14.50 15.89 12.21
CA GLN A 161 -15.48 16.84 12.73
C GLN A 161 -16.28 17.49 11.59
N LYS A 162 -15.60 17.94 10.52
CA LYS A 162 -16.23 18.69 9.42
C LYS A 162 -17.06 17.79 8.50
N ASN A 163 -16.56 16.62 8.13
CA ASN A 163 -17.14 15.81 7.05
C ASN A 163 -18.05 14.69 7.58
N LEU A 164 -17.77 14.15 8.74
CA LEU A 164 -18.51 13.02 9.31
C LEU A 164 -19.27 13.39 10.60
N GLY A 165 -19.15 14.64 11.05
CA GLY A 165 -19.78 15.10 12.29
C GLY A 165 -19.34 14.30 13.51
N ILE A 166 -18.16 13.65 13.45
CA ILE A 166 -17.61 12.85 14.56
C ILE A 166 -17.01 13.82 15.56
N ARG A 167 -17.51 13.78 16.79
CA ARG A 167 -16.97 14.54 17.91
C ARG A 167 -16.09 13.60 18.74
N LEU A 168 -14.80 13.82 18.66
CA LEU A 168 -13.79 13.00 19.37
C LEU A 168 -13.72 13.31 20.88
N ASP A 169 -14.34 14.42 21.30
CA ASP A 169 -14.53 14.78 22.71
C ASP A 169 -15.60 13.91 23.40
N THR A 170 -16.46 13.24 22.64
CA THR A 170 -17.33 12.18 23.14
C THR A 170 -16.57 10.87 23.01
N GLU A 171 -16.23 10.24 24.09
CA GLU A 171 -15.40 9.03 24.14
C GLU A 171 -15.92 7.83 23.32
N THR A 172 -17.19 7.89 22.85
CA THR A 172 -17.85 6.80 22.11
C THR A 172 -18.68 7.33 20.94
N PHE A 173 -18.94 6.47 19.98
CA PHE A 173 -19.93 6.72 18.93
C PHE A 173 -21.32 7.06 19.49
N ASP A 174 -22.05 7.94 18.84
CA ASP A 174 -23.47 8.07 19.11
C ASP A 174 -24.26 6.80 18.69
N ALA A 175 -25.46 6.61 19.30
CA ALA A 175 -26.23 5.37 19.14
C ALA A 175 -26.63 5.09 17.66
N GLU A 176 -26.88 6.10 16.85
CA GLU A 176 -27.29 5.96 15.45
C GLU A 176 -26.10 5.57 14.58
N LYS A 177 -24.97 6.22 14.79
CA LYS A 177 -23.69 5.86 14.14
C LYS A 177 -23.22 4.48 14.58
N MET A 178 -23.44 4.14 15.86
CA MET A 178 -23.18 2.83 16.41
C MET A 178 -24.00 1.75 15.70
N ALA A 179 -25.31 1.96 15.52
CA ALA A 179 -26.18 1.02 14.83
C ALA A 179 -25.76 0.81 13.37
N THR A 180 -25.40 1.88 12.67
CA THR A 180 -24.88 1.80 11.29
C THR A 180 -23.55 1.04 11.26
N PHE A 181 -22.63 1.35 12.16
CA PHE A 181 -21.34 0.67 12.26
C PHE A 181 -21.51 -0.81 12.61
N LEU A 182 -22.36 -1.17 13.56
CA LEU A 182 -22.65 -2.55 13.93
C LEU A 182 -23.31 -3.34 12.80
N SER A 183 -24.23 -2.73 12.04
CA SER A 183 -24.85 -3.38 10.91
C SER A 183 -23.84 -3.73 9.80
N LEU A 184 -22.81 -2.93 9.66
CA LEU A 184 -21.67 -3.20 8.77
C LEU A 184 -20.67 -4.19 9.41
N HIS A 185 -20.52 -4.16 10.74
CA HIS A 185 -19.54 -4.96 11.49
C HIS A 185 -20.01 -6.36 11.84
N ASP A 186 -21.31 -6.63 11.99
CA ASP A 186 -21.83 -7.98 12.24
C ASP A 186 -21.43 -8.95 11.11
N LEU A 187 -21.16 -8.39 9.93
CA LEU A 187 -20.59 -9.13 8.80
C LEU A 187 -19.05 -9.16 8.79
N SER A 188 -18.37 -8.32 9.58
CA SER A 188 -16.95 -8.05 9.42
C SER A 188 -16.06 -8.41 10.62
N THR A 189 -16.59 -8.57 11.83
CA THR A 189 -15.77 -8.86 13.04
C THR A 189 -14.99 -10.17 12.99
N HIS A 190 -15.30 -11.07 12.07
CA HIS A 190 -14.58 -12.32 11.83
C HIS A 190 -13.71 -12.29 10.57
N VAL A 191 -13.68 -11.16 9.84
CA VAL A 191 -12.94 -11.03 8.60
C VAL A 191 -11.55 -10.51 8.89
N HIS A 192 -10.55 -11.25 8.47
CA HIS A 192 -9.12 -10.88 8.60
C HIS A 192 -8.60 -10.09 7.40
N GLU A 193 -9.32 -10.13 6.29
CA GLU A 193 -8.98 -9.42 5.07
C GLU A 193 -9.41 -7.95 5.12
N PRO A 194 -8.67 -7.03 4.47
CA PRO A 194 -9.10 -5.65 4.34
C PRO A 194 -10.44 -5.53 3.60
N LEU A 195 -11.32 -4.68 4.09
CA LEU A 195 -12.65 -4.45 3.55
C LEU A 195 -12.78 -3.04 2.97
N LEU A 196 -13.14 -2.96 1.68
CA LEU A 196 -13.57 -1.72 1.05
C LEU A 196 -15.05 -1.51 1.37
N LEU A 197 -15.34 -0.42 2.06
CA LEU A 197 -16.69 -0.06 2.49
C LEU A 197 -17.01 1.37 2.04
N GLU A 198 -18.29 1.70 2.00
CA GLU A 198 -18.77 3.06 1.80
C GLU A 198 -19.47 3.53 3.07
N LEU A 199 -18.93 4.56 3.70
CA LEU A 199 -19.46 5.13 4.94
C LEU A 199 -19.82 6.60 4.70
N GLN A 200 -21.12 6.93 4.75
CA GLN A 200 -21.64 8.30 4.52
C GLN A 200 -21.08 8.91 3.21
N ASP A 201 -21.25 8.23 2.10
CA ASP A 201 -20.77 8.63 0.77
C ASP A 201 -19.23 8.75 0.64
N THR A 202 -18.48 8.26 1.62
CA THR A 202 -17.02 8.23 1.59
C THR A 202 -16.52 6.80 1.49
N ARG A 203 -15.70 6.52 0.49
CA ARG A 203 -15.03 5.21 0.38
C ARG A 203 -14.02 5.06 1.52
N THR A 204 -14.02 3.90 2.13
CA THR A 204 -13.13 3.57 3.24
C THR A 204 -12.49 2.21 3.03
N LEU A 205 -11.28 2.05 3.55
CA LEU A 205 -10.59 0.78 3.68
C LEU A 205 -10.47 0.46 5.17
N SER A 206 -11.08 -0.62 5.59
CA SER A 206 -11.13 -1.04 6.99
C SER A 206 -10.38 -2.35 7.20
N VAL A 207 -9.59 -2.40 8.26
CA VAL A 207 -8.84 -3.60 8.68
C VAL A 207 -9.12 -3.88 10.14
N ASN A 208 -9.60 -5.09 10.41
CA ASN A 208 -9.81 -5.56 11.78
C ASN A 208 -8.49 -5.92 12.45
N VAL A 209 -8.37 -5.58 13.70
CA VAL A 209 -7.19 -5.85 14.53
C VAL A 209 -7.55 -6.94 15.52
N PHE A 210 -6.73 -7.99 15.58
CA PHE A 210 -6.91 -9.13 16.46
C PHE A 210 -5.68 -9.35 17.34
N ASP A 211 -5.90 -9.89 18.54
CA ASP A 211 -4.88 -10.61 19.30
C ASP A 211 -5.26 -12.09 19.27
N GLN A 212 -4.52 -12.89 18.55
CA GLN A 212 -4.90 -14.26 18.18
C GLN A 212 -6.28 -14.29 17.51
N GLU A 213 -7.30 -14.79 18.18
CA GLU A 213 -8.70 -14.86 17.70
C GLU A 213 -9.60 -13.78 18.33
N GLU A 214 -9.08 -12.96 19.26
CA GLU A 214 -9.84 -11.94 19.92
C GLU A 214 -9.85 -10.64 19.12
N TYR A 215 -11.04 -10.16 18.76
CA TYR A 215 -11.20 -8.88 18.07
C TYR A 215 -10.92 -7.71 19.03
N LEU A 216 -9.92 -6.91 18.71
CA LEU A 216 -9.51 -5.76 19.53
C LEU A 216 -10.05 -4.43 19.01
N GLY A 217 -10.37 -4.33 17.73
CA GLY A 217 -10.84 -3.09 17.12
C GLY A 217 -10.69 -3.05 15.61
N CYS A 218 -10.86 -1.88 15.02
CA CYS A 218 -10.80 -1.67 13.59
C CYS A 218 -10.04 -0.39 13.26
N LEU A 219 -9.08 -0.49 12.35
CA LEU A 219 -8.42 0.64 11.72
C LEU A 219 -9.12 0.93 10.39
N THR A 220 -9.61 2.15 10.23
CA THR A 220 -10.27 2.60 8.99
C THR A 220 -9.52 3.79 8.38
N ILE A 221 -9.25 3.71 7.09
CA ILE A 221 -8.67 4.76 6.25
C ILE A 221 -9.79 5.35 5.40
N PHE A 222 -9.93 6.68 5.38
CA PHE A 222 -11.00 7.39 4.66
C PHE A 222 -10.47 8.03 3.37
N GLU A 223 -11.12 7.80 2.25
CA GLU A 223 -10.78 8.46 0.99
C GLU A 223 -11.05 9.97 1.09
N ALA A 224 -10.00 10.78 1.23
CA ALA A 224 -10.11 12.21 1.42
C ALA A 224 -9.12 13.03 0.60
N PHE A 225 -7.84 12.75 0.72
CA PHE A 225 -6.76 13.52 0.08
C PHE A 225 -6.29 12.88 -1.23
N ARG A 226 -6.46 11.59 -1.36
CA ARG A 226 -6.21 10.83 -2.58
C ARG A 226 -7.13 9.61 -2.66
N PRO A 227 -7.37 9.07 -3.87
CA PRO A 227 -8.08 7.80 -4.01
C PRO A 227 -7.43 6.67 -3.20
N LEU A 228 -8.26 5.82 -2.61
CA LEU A 228 -7.80 4.58 -1.99
C LEU A 228 -7.26 3.63 -3.07
N ARG A 229 -6.22 2.91 -2.72
CA ARG A 229 -5.52 1.94 -3.56
C ARG A 229 -5.62 0.56 -2.93
N ASP A 230 -5.56 -0.47 -3.74
CA ASP A 230 -5.60 -1.85 -3.25
C ASP A 230 -4.38 -2.20 -2.37
N SER A 231 -3.31 -1.42 -2.48
CA SER A 231 -2.08 -1.55 -1.68
C SER A 231 -2.03 -0.68 -0.42
N ASP A 232 -3.09 0.07 -0.09
CA ASP A 232 -3.18 0.85 1.16
C ASP A 232 -3.58 -0.01 2.38
#